data_49cf4f76bf2a8fab2c51f72948d99380
#
_entry.id   49cf4f76bf2a8fab2c51f72948d99380
#
_cell.length_a   1.000
_cell.length_b   1.000
_cell.length_c   1.000
_cell.angle_alpha   90.00
_cell.angle_beta   90.00
_cell.angle_gamma   90.00
#
_symmetry.space_group_name_H-M   'P 1'
#
loop_
_entity.id
_entity.type
_entity.pdbx_description
1 polymer ?
#
loop_
_entity_poly.entity_id
_entity_poly.type
_entity_poly.pdbx_seq_one_letter_code
_entity_poly.pdbx_strand_id
1 'polypeptide(L)'
;ILVERFQELRVMGIETVMCTGDNALTAATIAKEAGVDRFIAECKPEDKINVIREEQAKGHIVAMTGDGTNDAPALAEANVGLAMNSGTTSAKEAANLIDLDSNPTKLMEVVLIGKQLLMTRGSLTTFSIANDIAKYFAILPAMFMSAMPAMNQLNIIHLPSPESAVLSALIFNSLIIVLF
;
A
#
# COMPACT_ATOMS: atom_id res chain seq x y z
N ILE A 1 10.00 20.58 12.06
CA ILE A 1 9.64 19.98 10.75
C ILE A 1 9.94 18.46 10.77
N LEU A 2 11.17 17.99 11.07
CA LEU A 2 11.50 16.56 11.02
C LEU A 2 10.75 15.75 12.09
N VAL A 3 10.73 16.22 13.33
CA VAL A 3 10.01 15.61 14.45
C VAL A 3 8.51 15.46 14.17
N GLU A 4 7.90 16.49 13.60
CA GLU A 4 6.47 16.47 13.23
C GLU A 4 6.20 15.38 12.20
N ARG A 5 7.08 15.22 11.22
CA ARG A 5 6.96 14.20 10.17
C ARG A 5 7.06 12.77 10.74
N PHE A 6 7.98 12.54 11.68
CA PHE A 6 8.05 11.23 12.36
C PHE A 6 6.83 10.99 13.27
N GLN A 7 6.26 12.04 13.87
CA GLN A 7 5.01 11.91 14.60
C GLN A 7 3.83 11.54 13.68
N GLU A 8 3.76 12.12 12.49
CA GLU A 8 2.73 11.76 11.50
C GLU A 8 2.86 10.30 11.05
N LEU A 9 4.10 9.80 10.83
CA LEU A 9 4.33 8.37 10.55
C LEU A 9 3.86 7.47 11.70
N ARG A 10 4.13 7.87 12.93
CA ARG A 10 3.67 7.14 14.14
C ARG A 10 2.15 7.09 14.25
N VAL A 11 1.45 8.19 13.94
CA VAL A 11 -0.02 8.23 13.89
C VAL A 11 -0.56 7.28 12.82
N MET A 12 0.17 7.09 11.72
CA MET A 12 -0.17 6.10 10.68
C MET A 12 0.16 4.65 11.06
N GLY A 13 0.69 4.41 12.25
CA GLY A 13 1.08 3.08 12.73
C GLY A 13 2.42 2.60 12.16
N ILE A 14 3.29 3.51 11.74
CA ILE A 14 4.62 3.19 11.20
C ILE A 14 5.66 3.49 12.26
N GLU A 15 6.42 2.48 12.66
CA GLU A 15 7.56 2.60 13.56
C GLU A 15 8.80 3.05 12.77
N THR A 16 9.55 3.98 13.33
CA THR A 16 10.77 4.53 12.73
C THR A 16 12.00 4.06 13.50
N VAL A 17 12.94 3.44 12.78
CA VAL A 17 14.20 2.90 13.34
C VAL A 17 15.37 3.57 12.64
N MET A 18 16.22 4.25 13.40
CA MET A 18 17.46 4.82 12.89
C MET A 18 18.62 3.82 13.07
N CYS A 19 19.23 3.42 11.97
CA CYS A 19 20.44 2.59 11.97
C CYS A 19 21.65 3.44 11.54
N THR A 20 22.59 3.64 12.44
CA THR A 20 23.78 4.47 12.18
C THR A 20 25.06 3.76 12.58
N GLY A 21 26.15 4.04 11.86
CA GLY A 21 27.50 3.61 12.24
C GLY A 21 28.14 4.44 13.37
N ASP A 22 27.48 5.52 13.80
CA ASP A 22 27.97 6.36 14.89
C ASP A 22 27.95 5.64 16.24
N ASN A 23 28.74 6.17 17.19
CA ASN A 23 28.73 5.67 18.55
C ASN A 23 27.38 5.90 19.25
N ALA A 24 27.14 5.13 20.31
CA ALA A 24 25.84 5.12 20.99
C ALA A 24 25.42 6.51 21.55
N LEU A 25 26.39 7.34 22.01
CA LEU A 25 26.07 8.66 22.54
C LEU A 25 25.59 9.64 21.45
N THR A 26 26.30 9.66 20.34
CA THR A 26 25.94 10.48 19.18
C THR A 26 24.61 10.02 18.59
N ALA A 27 24.45 8.70 18.41
CA ALA A 27 23.20 8.11 17.91
C ALA A 27 21.99 8.45 18.79
N ALA A 28 22.14 8.36 20.12
CA ALA A 28 21.07 8.71 21.06
C ALA A 28 20.66 10.18 20.96
N THR A 29 21.65 11.07 20.81
CA THR A 29 21.38 12.51 20.68
C THR A 29 20.61 12.81 19.38
N ILE A 30 21.09 12.29 18.25
CA ILE A 30 20.45 12.47 16.95
C ILE A 30 19.04 11.85 16.94
N ALA A 31 18.88 10.65 17.48
CA ALA A 31 17.60 9.97 17.56
C ALA A 31 16.55 10.78 18.36
N LYS A 32 16.98 11.37 19.47
CA LYS A 32 16.15 12.23 20.32
C LYS A 32 15.77 13.53 19.59
N GLU A 33 16.71 14.17 18.92
CA GLU A 33 16.48 15.39 18.17
C GLU A 33 15.57 15.16 16.95
N ALA A 34 15.76 14.04 16.26
CA ALA A 34 14.93 13.65 15.12
C ALA A 34 13.55 13.18 15.55
N GLY A 35 13.41 12.60 16.74
CA GLY A 35 12.14 12.07 17.25
C GLY A 35 11.78 10.70 16.71
N VAL A 36 12.78 9.88 16.34
CA VAL A 36 12.57 8.48 15.92
C VAL A 36 12.17 7.59 17.09
N ASP A 37 11.50 6.47 16.82
CA ASP A 37 11.00 5.58 17.87
C ASP A 37 12.09 4.73 18.51
N ARG A 38 13.04 4.29 17.67
CA ARG A 38 14.15 3.42 18.10
C ARG A 38 15.42 3.76 17.30
N PHE A 39 16.57 3.52 17.90
CA PHE A 39 17.83 3.64 17.18
C PHE A 39 18.74 2.45 17.47
N ILE A 40 19.64 2.16 16.54
CA ILE A 40 20.68 1.16 16.62
C ILE A 40 21.98 1.85 16.23
N ALA A 41 22.92 1.89 17.16
CA ALA A 41 24.23 2.52 16.98
C ALA A 41 25.27 1.50 16.54
N GLU A 42 26.43 1.99 16.06
CA GLU A 42 27.59 1.17 15.68
C GLU A 42 27.26 0.09 14.64
N CYS A 43 26.22 0.33 13.81
CA CYS A 43 25.77 -0.60 12.79
C CYS A 43 26.80 -0.75 11.67
N LYS A 44 27.20 -1.98 11.42
CA LYS A 44 27.87 -2.37 10.18
C LYS A 44 26.81 -2.57 9.05
N PRO A 45 27.22 -2.59 7.78
CA PRO A 45 26.29 -2.85 6.67
C PRO A 45 25.47 -4.13 6.84
N GLU A 46 26.09 -5.19 7.38
CA GLU A 46 25.45 -6.49 7.65
C GLU A 46 24.37 -6.39 8.73
N ASP A 47 24.60 -5.56 9.75
CA ASP A 47 23.63 -5.39 10.85
C ASP A 47 22.35 -4.73 10.34
N LYS A 48 22.44 -3.80 9.39
CA LYS A 48 21.27 -3.19 8.74
C LYS A 48 20.40 -4.23 8.03
N ILE A 49 21.03 -5.17 7.33
CA ILE A 49 20.33 -6.28 6.66
C ILE A 49 19.65 -7.19 7.69
N ASN A 50 20.34 -7.52 8.78
CA ASN A 50 19.80 -8.37 9.83
C ASN A 50 18.57 -7.74 10.49
N VAL A 51 18.61 -6.44 10.78
CA VAL A 51 17.46 -5.69 11.33
C VAL A 51 16.26 -5.76 10.38
N ILE A 52 16.47 -5.58 9.07
CA ILE A 52 15.41 -5.69 8.07
C ILE A 52 14.80 -7.10 8.09
N ARG A 53 15.63 -8.13 8.06
CA ARG A 53 15.18 -9.52 8.09
C ARG A 53 14.42 -9.89 9.36
N GLU A 54 14.88 -9.42 10.50
CA GLU A 54 14.20 -9.62 11.79
C GLU A 54 12.80 -8.99 11.79
N GLU A 55 12.66 -7.78 11.29
CA GLU A 55 11.34 -7.13 11.21
C GLU A 55 10.43 -7.84 10.18
N GLN A 56 10.98 -8.25 9.03
CA GLN A 56 10.23 -9.03 8.03
C GLN A 56 9.79 -10.39 8.58
N ALA A 57 10.63 -11.06 9.39
CA ALA A 57 10.28 -12.34 10.03
C ALA A 57 9.12 -12.20 11.04
N LYS A 58 8.92 -11.02 11.61
CA LYS A 58 7.75 -10.68 12.45
C LYS A 58 6.48 -10.40 11.62
N GLY A 59 6.57 -10.40 10.30
CA GLY A 59 5.48 -10.08 9.38
C GLY A 59 5.33 -8.60 9.07
N HIS A 60 6.30 -7.77 9.43
CA HIS A 60 6.31 -6.35 9.12
C HIS A 60 6.77 -6.10 7.68
N ILE A 61 6.19 -5.09 7.04
CA ILE A 61 6.69 -4.55 5.77
C ILE A 61 7.70 -3.46 6.10
N VAL A 62 8.93 -3.64 5.61
CA VAL A 62 10.05 -2.76 5.94
C VAL A 62 10.38 -1.86 4.76
N ALA A 63 10.39 -0.56 5.01
CA ALA A 63 10.95 0.45 4.10
C ALA A 63 12.33 0.88 4.62
N MET A 64 13.31 0.91 3.72
CA MET A 64 14.67 1.38 3.99
C MET A 64 14.96 2.63 3.18
N THR A 65 15.51 3.64 3.83
CA THR A 65 16.03 4.82 3.13
C THR A 65 17.54 4.95 3.37
N GLY A 66 18.29 5.26 2.33
CA GLY A 66 19.73 5.36 2.40
C GLY A 66 20.34 6.06 1.18
N ASP A 67 21.58 6.50 1.29
CA ASP A 67 22.30 7.25 0.25
C ASP A 67 23.70 6.70 -0.06
N GLY A 68 24.24 5.83 0.81
CA GLY A 68 25.58 5.30 0.70
C GLY A 68 25.71 3.98 -0.06
N THR A 69 26.89 3.70 -0.56
CA THR A 69 27.24 2.37 -1.13
C THR A 69 27.05 1.25 -0.11
N ASN A 70 27.28 1.55 1.17
CA ASN A 70 27.11 0.60 2.27
C ASN A 70 25.64 0.27 2.54
N ASP A 71 24.72 1.10 2.05
CA ASP A 71 23.28 0.92 2.18
C ASP A 71 22.68 0.08 1.07
N ALA A 72 23.39 -0.07 -0.07
CA ALA A 72 22.88 -0.76 -1.24
C ALA A 72 22.36 -2.18 -0.94
N PRO A 73 23.07 -3.04 -0.19
CA PRO A 73 22.55 -4.37 0.14
C PRO A 73 21.28 -4.31 1.01
N ALA A 74 21.21 -3.37 1.96
CA ALA A 74 20.03 -3.18 2.81
C ALA A 74 18.83 -2.61 2.04
N LEU A 75 19.07 -1.69 1.08
CA LEU A 75 18.05 -1.17 0.17
C LEU A 75 17.45 -2.27 -0.70
N ALA A 76 18.28 -3.20 -1.19
CA ALA A 76 17.82 -4.34 -2.00
C ALA A 76 17.04 -5.37 -1.18
N GLU A 77 17.37 -5.57 0.09
CA GLU A 77 16.72 -6.53 1.01
C GLU A 77 15.35 -6.03 1.48
N ALA A 78 15.17 -4.72 1.62
CA ALA A 78 13.93 -4.13 2.11
C ALA A 78 12.77 -4.35 1.13
N ASN A 79 11.54 -4.44 1.65
CA ASN A 79 10.34 -4.50 0.81
C ASN A 79 10.19 -3.23 -0.06
N VAL A 80 10.60 -2.09 0.50
CA VAL A 80 10.67 -0.81 -0.21
C VAL A 80 12.02 -0.17 0.08
N GLY A 81 12.88 -0.08 -0.94
CA GLY A 81 14.16 0.63 -0.88
C GLY A 81 14.03 2.01 -1.52
N LEU A 82 14.31 3.07 -0.78
CA LEU A 82 14.29 4.46 -1.23
C LEU A 82 15.70 5.04 -1.21
N ALA A 83 16.30 5.26 -2.36
CA ALA A 83 17.58 5.93 -2.46
C ALA A 83 17.41 7.44 -2.65
N MET A 84 18.31 8.22 -2.05
CA MET A 84 18.36 9.66 -2.28
C MET A 84 18.99 9.97 -3.64
N ASN A 85 18.53 11.01 -4.33
CA ASN A 85 19.12 11.46 -5.58
C ASN A 85 20.58 11.90 -5.43
N SER A 86 20.94 12.45 -4.27
CA SER A 86 22.32 12.74 -3.89
C SER A 86 23.17 11.51 -3.59
N GLY A 87 22.54 10.33 -3.46
CA GLY A 87 23.21 9.09 -3.10
C GLY A 87 24.06 8.50 -4.22
N THR A 88 24.82 7.47 -3.87
CA THR A 88 25.73 6.76 -4.79
C THR A 88 24.95 6.00 -5.87
N THR A 89 25.59 5.74 -7.01
CA THR A 89 25.00 4.93 -8.09
C THR A 89 24.59 3.56 -7.60
N SER A 90 25.42 2.92 -6.76
CA SER A 90 25.12 1.60 -6.19
C SER A 90 23.83 1.62 -5.33
N ALA A 91 23.63 2.67 -4.53
CA ALA A 91 22.40 2.80 -3.74
C ALA A 91 21.17 2.98 -4.65
N LYS A 92 21.29 3.80 -5.69
CA LYS A 92 20.21 4.04 -6.66
C LYS A 92 19.82 2.81 -7.46
N GLU A 93 20.81 1.99 -7.86
CA GLU A 93 20.57 0.75 -8.59
C GLU A 93 19.93 -0.34 -7.71
N ALA A 94 20.24 -0.35 -6.42
CA ALA A 94 19.71 -1.31 -5.48
C ALA A 94 18.28 -0.97 -5.02
N ALA A 95 17.89 0.29 -5.08
CA ALA A 95 16.62 0.78 -4.57
C ALA A 95 15.46 0.56 -5.57
N ASN A 96 14.24 0.41 -5.04
CA ASN A 96 13.02 0.36 -5.86
C ASN A 96 12.54 1.76 -6.27
N LEU A 97 12.87 2.77 -5.48
CA LEU A 97 12.44 4.16 -5.64
C LEU A 97 13.64 5.10 -5.48
N ILE A 98 13.59 6.23 -6.16
CA ILE A 98 14.58 7.30 -6.02
C ILE A 98 13.85 8.57 -5.62
N ASP A 99 14.25 9.16 -4.49
CA ASP A 99 13.79 10.47 -4.06
C ASP A 99 14.61 11.57 -4.75
N LEU A 100 14.02 12.24 -5.71
CA LEU A 100 14.68 13.26 -6.51
C LEU A 100 15.06 14.51 -5.70
N ASP A 101 14.31 14.81 -4.65
CA ASP A 101 14.54 15.97 -3.78
C ASP A 101 15.58 15.68 -2.67
N SER A 102 16.00 14.42 -2.53
CA SER A 102 16.89 13.95 -1.45
C SER A 102 16.37 14.32 -0.05
N ASN A 103 15.07 14.19 0.14
CA ASN A 103 14.39 14.52 1.38
C ASN A 103 13.78 13.27 2.03
N PRO A 104 14.34 12.77 3.15
CA PRO A 104 13.86 11.53 3.79
C PRO A 104 12.39 11.58 4.22
N THR A 105 11.81 12.77 4.35
CA THR A 105 10.39 12.92 4.70
C THR A 105 9.45 12.58 3.54
N LYS A 106 9.97 12.45 2.32
CA LYS A 106 9.19 12.01 1.14
C LYS A 106 8.68 10.58 1.26
N LEU A 107 9.31 9.74 2.06
CA LEU A 107 8.79 8.40 2.37
C LEU A 107 7.33 8.46 2.85
N MET A 108 6.97 9.51 3.57
CA MET A 108 5.60 9.71 4.04
C MET A 108 4.62 9.93 2.88
N GLU A 109 5.01 10.70 1.87
CA GLU A 109 4.19 10.90 0.66
C GLU A 109 4.01 9.59 -0.10
N VAL A 110 5.08 8.78 -0.21
CA VAL A 110 5.01 7.44 -0.83
C VAL A 110 4.04 6.54 -0.08
N VAL A 111 4.09 6.52 1.26
CA VAL A 111 3.16 5.72 2.09
C VAL A 111 1.72 6.21 1.93
N LEU A 112 1.48 7.52 1.94
CA LEU A 112 0.14 8.10 1.76
C LEU A 112 -0.44 7.75 0.39
N ILE A 113 0.34 7.93 -0.67
CA ILE A 113 -0.07 7.57 -2.05
C ILE A 113 -0.34 6.06 -2.14
N GLY A 114 0.55 5.23 -1.58
CA GLY A 114 0.37 3.78 -1.56
C GLY A 114 -0.92 3.35 -0.85
N LYS A 115 -1.22 3.91 0.33
CA LYS A 115 -2.48 3.66 1.05
C LYS A 115 -3.69 4.12 0.23
N GLN A 116 -3.62 5.29 -0.39
CA GLN A 116 -4.71 5.81 -1.22
C GLN A 116 -4.97 4.91 -2.43
N LEU A 117 -3.93 4.46 -3.13
CA LEU A 117 -4.03 3.52 -4.24
C LEU A 117 -4.65 2.19 -3.82
N LEU A 118 -4.23 1.64 -2.67
CA LEU A 118 -4.79 0.39 -2.14
C LEU A 118 -6.27 0.54 -1.77
N MET A 119 -6.66 1.66 -1.14
CA MET A 119 -8.06 1.93 -0.81
C MET A 119 -8.92 2.09 -2.07
N THR A 120 -8.45 2.86 -3.04
CA THR A 120 -9.16 3.05 -4.31
C THR A 120 -9.31 1.74 -5.07
N ARG A 121 -8.24 0.95 -5.17
CA ARG A 121 -8.26 -0.36 -5.82
C ARG A 121 -9.18 -1.35 -5.10
N GLY A 122 -9.12 -1.40 -3.77
CA GLY A 122 -10.01 -2.23 -2.95
C GLY A 122 -11.47 -1.84 -3.11
N SER A 123 -11.78 -0.56 -3.10
CA SER A 123 -13.11 -0.01 -3.30
C SER A 123 -13.67 -0.38 -4.68
N LEU A 124 -12.90 -0.17 -5.75
CA LEU A 124 -13.27 -0.54 -7.12
C LEU A 124 -13.50 -2.04 -7.28
N THR A 125 -12.65 -2.87 -6.68
CA THR A 125 -12.80 -4.33 -6.74
C THR A 125 -14.06 -4.79 -6.01
N THR A 126 -14.30 -4.29 -4.81
CA THR A 126 -15.50 -4.61 -4.02
C THR A 126 -16.78 -4.17 -4.77
N PHE A 127 -16.74 -2.98 -5.35
CA PHE A 127 -17.85 -2.47 -6.15
C PHE A 127 -18.11 -3.32 -7.39
N SER A 128 -17.07 -3.73 -8.12
CA SER A 128 -17.18 -4.59 -9.30
C SER A 128 -17.81 -5.94 -8.95
N ILE A 129 -17.34 -6.59 -7.87
CA ILE A 129 -17.90 -7.87 -7.41
C ILE A 129 -19.36 -7.70 -7.00
N ALA A 130 -19.69 -6.68 -6.22
CA ALA A 130 -21.06 -6.41 -5.78
C ALA A 130 -22.00 -6.17 -6.97
N ASN A 131 -21.54 -5.41 -7.96
CA ASN A 131 -22.26 -5.13 -9.19
C ASN A 131 -22.52 -6.41 -10.02
N ASP A 132 -21.51 -7.28 -10.13
CA ASP A 132 -21.65 -8.55 -10.86
C ASP A 132 -22.60 -9.50 -10.14
N ILE A 133 -22.53 -9.61 -8.82
CA ILE A 133 -23.48 -10.40 -8.03
C ILE A 133 -24.90 -9.88 -8.21
N ALA A 134 -25.12 -8.57 -8.14
CA ALA A 134 -26.44 -7.97 -8.37
C ALA A 134 -27.01 -8.29 -9.75
N LYS A 135 -26.20 -8.28 -10.79
CA LYS A 135 -26.59 -8.68 -12.14
C LYS A 135 -27.01 -10.14 -12.22
N TYR A 136 -26.27 -11.05 -11.59
CA TYR A 136 -26.63 -12.47 -11.56
C TYR A 136 -27.98 -12.69 -10.86
N PHE A 137 -28.23 -12.02 -9.74
CA PHE A 137 -29.53 -12.10 -9.06
C PHE A 137 -30.67 -11.48 -9.85
N ALA A 138 -30.41 -10.56 -10.75
CA ALA A 138 -31.43 -10.00 -11.63
C ALA A 138 -31.70 -10.88 -12.87
N ILE A 139 -30.65 -11.34 -13.52
CA ILE A 139 -30.73 -12.01 -14.84
C ILE A 139 -31.09 -13.49 -14.71
N LEU A 140 -30.46 -14.22 -13.76
CA LEU A 140 -30.68 -15.67 -13.64
C LEU A 140 -32.14 -16.04 -13.35
N PRO A 141 -32.82 -15.44 -12.35
CA PRO A 141 -34.23 -15.74 -12.12
C PRO A 141 -35.10 -15.42 -13.35
N ALA A 142 -34.87 -14.30 -14.00
CA ALA A 142 -35.64 -13.87 -15.17
C ALA A 142 -35.49 -14.84 -16.37
N MET A 143 -34.28 -15.38 -16.59
CA MET A 143 -34.02 -16.32 -17.68
C MET A 143 -34.63 -17.71 -17.43
N PHE A 144 -34.66 -18.17 -16.19
CA PHE A 144 -35.10 -19.51 -15.85
C PHE A 144 -36.55 -19.62 -15.35
N MET A 145 -37.28 -18.50 -15.23
CA MET A 145 -38.68 -18.48 -14.77
C MET A 145 -39.62 -19.40 -15.62
N SER A 146 -39.39 -19.48 -16.90
CA SER A 146 -40.18 -20.32 -17.78
C SER A 146 -39.90 -21.81 -17.65
N ALA A 147 -38.65 -22.18 -17.33
CA ALA A 147 -38.23 -23.56 -17.22
C ALA A 147 -38.36 -24.09 -15.78
N MET A 148 -38.19 -23.24 -14.79
CA MET A 148 -38.23 -23.57 -13.34
C MET A 148 -39.09 -22.55 -12.58
N PRO A 149 -40.39 -22.80 -12.35
CA PRO A 149 -41.30 -21.85 -11.67
C PRO A 149 -40.83 -21.49 -10.24
N ALA A 150 -40.06 -22.37 -9.58
CA ALA A 150 -39.48 -22.10 -8.24
C ALA A 150 -38.52 -20.92 -8.25
N MET A 151 -37.87 -20.60 -9.38
CA MET A 151 -36.96 -19.47 -9.52
C MET A 151 -37.67 -18.10 -9.41
N ASN A 152 -39.00 -18.09 -9.55
CA ASN A 152 -39.79 -16.86 -9.37
C ASN A 152 -39.69 -16.31 -7.92
N GLN A 153 -39.43 -17.14 -6.93
CA GLN A 153 -39.21 -16.72 -5.56
C GLN A 153 -37.89 -15.92 -5.38
N LEU A 154 -36.95 -16.09 -6.30
CA LEU A 154 -35.68 -15.34 -6.32
C LEU A 154 -35.76 -14.05 -7.15
N ASN A 155 -36.89 -13.78 -7.85
CA ASN A 155 -37.11 -12.56 -8.60
C ASN A 155 -37.48 -11.39 -7.66
N ILE A 156 -36.51 -10.96 -6.83
CA ILE A 156 -36.67 -9.89 -5.83
C ILE A 156 -37.00 -8.54 -6.52
N ILE A 157 -36.51 -8.34 -7.74
CA ILE A 157 -36.62 -7.09 -8.47
C ILE A 157 -37.95 -7.02 -9.24
N HIS A 158 -38.70 -8.12 -9.32
CA HIS A 158 -40.00 -8.23 -10.02
C HIS A 158 -39.97 -7.75 -11.49
N LEU A 159 -38.91 -8.09 -12.21
CA LEU A 159 -38.80 -7.76 -13.63
C LEU A 159 -39.78 -8.60 -14.48
N PRO A 160 -40.54 -7.97 -15.39
CA PRO A 160 -41.63 -8.65 -16.09
C PRO A 160 -41.18 -9.62 -17.19
N SER A 161 -39.96 -9.46 -17.71
CA SER A 161 -39.42 -10.34 -18.76
C SER A 161 -37.89 -10.45 -18.70
N PRO A 162 -37.32 -11.55 -19.28
CA PRO A 162 -35.86 -11.69 -19.39
C PRO A 162 -35.18 -10.54 -20.15
N GLU A 163 -35.85 -10.06 -21.22
CA GLU A 163 -35.31 -8.96 -22.03
C GLU A 163 -35.21 -7.66 -21.22
N SER A 164 -36.20 -7.38 -20.36
CA SER A 164 -36.20 -6.21 -19.49
C SER A 164 -35.08 -6.31 -18.41
N ALA A 165 -34.77 -7.51 -17.94
CA ALA A 165 -33.71 -7.75 -17.02
C ALA A 165 -32.34 -7.47 -17.64
N VAL A 166 -32.09 -7.96 -18.83
CA VAL A 166 -30.85 -7.73 -19.59
C VAL A 166 -30.70 -6.25 -19.93
N LEU A 167 -31.77 -5.60 -20.42
CA LEU A 167 -31.73 -4.17 -20.76
C LEU A 167 -31.46 -3.29 -19.53
N SER A 168 -32.09 -3.59 -18.41
CA SER A 168 -31.87 -2.89 -17.14
C SER A 168 -30.43 -3.02 -16.67
N ALA A 169 -29.84 -4.23 -16.74
CA ALA A 169 -28.45 -4.49 -16.38
C ALA A 169 -27.47 -3.74 -17.30
N LEU A 170 -27.75 -3.64 -18.60
CA LEU A 170 -26.94 -2.90 -19.56
C LEU A 170 -26.98 -1.39 -19.30
N ILE A 171 -28.15 -0.83 -19.08
CA ILE A 171 -28.34 0.60 -18.79
C ILE A 171 -27.61 0.95 -17.48
N PHE A 172 -27.84 0.16 -16.45
CA PHE A 172 -27.19 0.35 -15.15
C PHE A 172 -25.67 0.32 -15.27
N ASN A 173 -25.13 -0.66 -15.98
CA ASN A 173 -23.68 -0.79 -16.18
C ASN A 173 -23.09 0.41 -16.93
N SER A 174 -23.79 0.87 -17.99
CA SER A 174 -23.36 2.02 -18.78
C SER A 174 -23.33 3.31 -17.97
N LEU A 175 -24.34 3.52 -17.11
CA LEU A 175 -24.39 4.69 -16.22
C LEU A 175 -23.29 4.65 -15.15
N ILE A 176 -23.04 3.49 -14.57
CA ILE A 176 -22.03 3.33 -13.52
C ILE A 176 -20.61 3.51 -14.04
N ILE A 177 -20.28 3.00 -15.23
CA ILE A 177 -18.95 3.20 -15.83
C ILE A 177 -18.64 4.69 -16.07
N VAL A 178 -19.66 5.49 -16.33
CA VAL A 178 -19.49 6.94 -16.54
C VAL A 178 -19.37 7.71 -15.21
N LEU A 179 -19.96 7.18 -14.14
CA LEU A 179 -19.95 7.83 -12.81
C LEU A 179 -18.71 7.51 -11.95
N PHE A 180 -18.00 6.42 -12.29
CA PHE A 180 -16.76 5.99 -11.64
C PHE A 180 -15.53 6.25 -12.49
#